data_5992b4c10322bf40534a6587495f917b
#
_entry.id   5992b4c10322bf40534a6587495f917b
#
_cell.length_a   1.000
_cell.length_b   1.000
_cell.length_c   1.000
_cell.angle_alpha   90.00
_cell.angle_beta   90.00
_cell.angle_gamma   90.00
#
_symmetry.space_group_name_H-M   'P 1'
#
loop_
_entity.id
_entity.type
_entity.pdbx_description
1 polymer ?
#
loop_
_entity_poly.entity_id
_entity_poly.type
_entity_poly.pdbx_seq_one_letter_code
_entity_poly.pdbx_strand_id
1 'polypeptide(L)'
;MAAKLIDLSFTLNGRKVKVQIAPDTMLFALLREQGCASVRCACETTNCGLCTVWLDGDPVLSCSVPAARVEGRSITTLEGLKAESEALARAMAAEGAEQCGFCAPGLIMNVLALARAAKEDPSLVATREELSRQLAGNLCRCSGYESQLRAIVRFLNESGVQVGFEMPELPVNDTSCDGVSYKQITHKQPKKDSKALLEGRPVYTGDLVPAGALIVKLKRSPYARAKIRSIDTSRALKVPGVVGVYTYEDVPKRRFTIAGQSYPQPSPYDRLILENLVRYQNEEVAIVAAVEEALAALEQTRPFGIEDYELAACEG
;
A
#
# COMPACT_ATOMS: atom_id res chain seq x y z
N MET A 1 10.91 29.06 7.83
CA MET A 1 12.29 29.00 7.28
C MET A 1 12.32 27.73 6.41
N ALA A 2 12.74 27.83 5.14
CA ALA A 2 12.92 26.63 4.32
C ALA A 2 13.99 25.74 4.97
N ALA A 3 13.70 24.45 5.13
CA ALA A 3 14.64 23.49 5.69
C ALA A 3 15.90 23.47 4.79
N LYS A 4 17.09 23.53 5.40
CA LYS A 4 18.34 23.44 4.66
C LYS A 4 18.49 22.03 4.12
N LEU A 5 18.47 21.88 2.80
CA LEU A 5 18.70 20.58 2.15
C LEU A 5 20.13 20.09 2.42
N ILE A 6 20.30 18.78 2.47
CA ILE A 6 21.58 18.11 2.59
C ILE A 6 21.88 17.30 1.32
N ASP A 7 23.12 17.36 0.85
CA ASP A 7 23.58 16.52 -0.24
C ASP A 7 23.78 15.09 0.27
N LEU A 8 23.30 14.11 -0.46
CA LEU A 8 23.39 12.69 -0.14
C LEU A 8 23.89 11.91 -1.36
N SER A 9 24.88 11.05 -1.16
CA SER A 9 25.44 10.16 -2.18
C SER A 9 25.47 8.73 -1.68
N PHE A 10 24.84 7.80 -2.38
CA PHE A 10 24.79 6.38 -2.04
C PHE A 10 24.73 5.50 -3.29
N THR A 11 24.79 4.18 -3.11
CA THR A 11 24.62 3.23 -4.20
C THR A 11 23.25 2.60 -4.12
N LEU A 12 22.45 2.67 -5.19
CA LEU A 12 21.13 2.02 -5.28
C LEU A 12 21.15 0.99 -6.40
N ASN A 13 20.94 -0.27 -6.05
CA ASN A 13 20.93 -1.39 -7.00
C ASN A 13 22.17 -1.39 -7.92
N GLY A 14 23.36 -1.15 -7.32
CA GLY A 14 24.64 -1.09 -8.02
C GLY A 14 24.92 0.22 -8.76
N ARG A 15 24.02 1.21 -8.74
CA ARG A 15 24.20 2.52 -9.39
C ARG A 15 24.43 3.62 -8.37
N LYS A 16 25.38 4.51 -8.63
CA LYS A 16 25.60 5.69 -7.78
C LYS A 16 24.47 6.70 -7.98
N VAL A 17 23.89 7.13 -6.87
CA VAL A 17 22.82 8.15 -6.81
C VAL A 17 23.33 9.33 -6.01
N LYS A 18 23.05 10.56 -6.49
CA LYS A 18 23.31 11.82 -5.79
C LYS A 18 22.03 12.63 -5.78
N VAL A 19 21.58 13.03 -4.61
CA VAL A 19 20.32 13.77 -4.41
C VAL A 19 20.46 14.79 -3.31
N GLN A 20 19.56 15.75 -3.27
CA GLN A 20 19.35 16.65 -2.15
C GLN A 20 18.09 16.26 -1.42
N ILE A 21 18.17 16.12 -0.12
CA ILE A 21 17.04 15.71 0.72
C ILE A 21 16.84 16.68 1.89
N ALA A 22 15.63 16.71 2.43
CA ALA A 22 15.38 17.33 3.72
C ALA A 22 16.00 16.48 4.85
N PRO A 23 16.47 17.08 5.96
CA PRO A 23 17.15 16.35 7.04
C PRO A 23 16.31 15.25 7.68
N ASP A 24 15.00 15.36 7.66
CA ASP A 24 14.00 14.45 8.22
C ASP A 24 13.46 13.41 7.21
N THR A 25 13.99 13.41 5.98
CA THR A 25 13.57 12.45 4.95
C THR A 25 13.90 11.01 5.39
N MET A 26 12.88 10.14 5.37
CA MET A 26 13.08 8.72 5.63
C MET A 26 13.52 7.99 4.36
N LEU A 27 14.31 6.93 4.52
CA LEU A 27 14.83 6.14 3.40
C LEU A 27 13.69 5.59 2.51
N PHE A 28 12.57 5.18 3.10
CA PHE A 28 11.37 4.76 2.37
C PHE A 28 10.92 5.80 1.34
N ALA A 29 10.73 7.05 1.77
CA ALA A 29 10.27 8.13 0.91
C ALA A 29 11.27 8.39 -0.23
N LEU A 30 12.56 8.51 0.10
CA LEU A 30 13.62 8.66 -0.88
C LEU A 30 13.60 7.55 -1.94
N LEU A 31 13.49 6.28 -1.54
CA LEU A 31 13.49 5.16 -2.48
C LEU A 31 12.26 5.18 -3.40
N ARG A 32 11.09 5.59 -2.89
CA ARG A 32 9.89 5.78 -3.72
C ARG A 32 10.07 6.88 -4.74
N GLU A 33 10.67 8.01 -4.38
CA GLU A 33 11.04 9.10 -5.29
C GLU A 33 12.04 8.65 -6.36
N GLN A 34 12.96 7.73 -6.01
CA GLN A 34 13.90 7.12 -6.96
C GLN A 34 13.26 6.04 -7.85
N GLY A 35 11.94 5.84 -7.78
CA GLY A 35 11.18 4.92 -8.64
C GLY A 35 11.19 3.46 -8.16
N CYS A 36 11.59 3.16 -6.91
CA CYS A 36 11.53 1.82 -6.35
C CYS A 36 10.08 1.47 -5.96
N ALA A 37 9.29 0.98 -6.92
CA ALA A 37 7.88 0.65 -6.73
C ALA A 37 7.68 -0.57 -5.80
N SER A 38 8.68 -1.45 -5.71
CA SER A 38 8.65 -2.62 -4.82
C SER A 38 8.70 -2.25 -3.33
N VAL A 39 9.23 -1.08 -2.99
CA VAL A 39 9.32 -0.61 -1.61
C VAL A 39 7.95 -0.04 -1.21
N ARG A 40 7.24 -0.73 -0.33
CA ARG A 40 5.84 -0.42 0.04
C ARG A 40 5.71 -0.17 1.52
N CYS A 41 4.76 0.66 1.91
CA CYS A 41 4.44 0.93 3.31
C CYS A 41 2.94 0.76 3.55
N ALA A 42 2.56 0.09 4.64
CA ALA A 42 1.17 -0.09 5.02
C ALA A 42 0.89 0.31 6.47
N CYS A 43 1.88 0.27 7.35
CA CYS A 43 1.64 0.46 8.79
C CYS A 43 2.11 1.81 9.33
N GLU A 44 3.10 2.45 8.68
CA GLU A 44 3.78 3.68 9.15
C GLU A 44 4.30 3.64 10.61
N THR A 45 4.32 2.42 11.19
CA THR A 45 4.67 2.15 12.60
C THR A 45 5.77 1.10 12.75
N THR A 46 6.53 0.82 11.68
CA THR A 46 7.69 -0.10 11.66
C THR A 46 7.38 -1.57 11.99
N ASN A 47 6.14 -2.05 11.74
CA ASN A 47 5.71 -3.40 12.13
C ASN A 47 5.50 -4.36 10.95
N CYS A 48 5.13 -3.87 9.76
CA CYS A 48 4.56 -4.74 8.73
C CYS A 48 5.57 -5.42 7.79
N GLY A 49 6.83 -4.98 7.76
CA GLY A 49 7.87 -5.58 6.91
C GLY A 49 7.79 -5.29 5.40
N LEU A 50 6.77 -4.51 4.95
CA LEU A 50 6.55 -4.28 3.52
C LEU A 50 7.59 -3.36 2.88
N CYS A 51 8.24 -2.52 3.70
CA CYS A 51 9.28 -1.58 3.28
C CYS A 51 10.70 -2.16 3.41
N THR A 52 10.83 -3.47 3.57
CA THR A 52 12.14 -4.13 3.71
C THR A 52 12.98 -3.92 2.46
N VAL A 53 14.22 -3.47 2.68
CA VAL A 53 15.29 -3.35 1.70
C VAL A 53 16.58 -3.90 2.32
N TRP A 54 17.62 -4.12 1.54
CA TRP A 54 18.92 -4.44 2.10
C TRP A 54 19.80 -3.20 2.18
N LEU A 55 20.37 -2.97 3.33
CA LEU A 55 21.40 -1.96 3.59
C LEU A 55 22.74 -2.66 3.83
N ASP A 56 23.66 -2.52 2.88
CA ASP A 56 24.94 -3.23 2.84
C ASP A 56 24.80 -4.77 2.94
N GLY A 57 23.69 -5.30 2.43
CA GLY A 57 23.38 -6.72 2.40
C GLY A 57 22.47 -7.22 3.52
N ASP A 58 22.21 -6.42 4.55
CA ASP A 58 21.35 -6.77 5.68
C ASP A 58 19.93 -6.24 5.49
N PRO A 59 18.88 -7.02 5.81
CA PRO A 59 17.50 -6.58 5.70
C PRO A 59 17.16 -5.54 6.77
N VAL A 60 16.64 -4.39 6.34
CA VAL A 60 16.20 -3.29 7.21
C VAL A 60 14.84 -2.77 6.78
N LEU A 61 14.09 -2.20 7.72
CA LEU A 61 12.85 -1.50 7.45
C LEU A 61 13.15 -0.06 7.00
N SER A 62 13.02 0.26 5.74
CA SER A 62 13.37 1.59 5.20
C SER A 62 12.53 2.72 5.80
N CYS A 63 11.33 2.45 6.31
CA CYS A 63 10.52 3.44 7.01
C CYS A 63 11.05 3.84 8.40
N SER A 64 12.03 3.10 8.96
CA SER A 64 12.68 3.40 10.24
C SER A 64 14.11 3.95 10.11
N VAL A 65 14.62 4.04 8.88
CA VAL A 65 15.98 4.52 8.59
C VAL A 65 15.92 5.95 8.07
N PRO A 66 16.47 6.95 8.77
CA PRO A 66 16.68 8.28 8.19
C PRO A 66 17.57 8.20 6.95
N ALA A 67 17.18 8.82 5.85
CA ALA A 67 17.91 8.77 4.59
C ALA A 67 19.35 9.31 4.70
N ALA A 68 19.59 10.29 5.55
CA ALA A 68 20.93 10.83 5.82
C ALA A 68 21.94 9.76 6.34
N ARG A 69 21.47 8.66 6.91
CA ARG A 69 22.33 7.58 7.43
C ARG A 69 22.88 6.64 6.35
N VAL A 70 22.44 6.79 5.11
CA VAL A 70 22.90 5.93 4.02
C VAL A 70 24.00 6.58 3.16
N GLU A 71 24.56 7.71 3.58
CA GLU A 71 25.72 8.33 2.92
C GLU A 71 26.85 7.31 2.71
N GLY A 72 27.29 7.17 1.45
CA GLY A 72 28.35 6.24 1.05
C GLY A 72 27.98 4.75 1.07
N ARG A 73 26.77 4.37 1.53
CA ARG A 73 26.34 2.99 1.71
C ARG A 73 25.64 2.42 0.48
N SER A 74 25.41 1.11 0.49
CA SER A 74 24.73 0.39 -0.61
C SER A 74 23.34 -0.04 -0.20
N ILE A 75 22.35 0.33 -1.02
CA ILE A 75 20.95 -0.08 -0.87
C ILE A 75 20.59 -1.03 -2.00
N THR A 76 19.98 -2.14 -1.65
CA THR A 76 19.42 -3.08 -2.62
C THR A 76 17.92 -3.23 -2.38
N THR A 77 17.13 -3.00 -3.42
CA THR A 77 15.68 -3.23 -3.45
C THR A 77 15.37 -4.44 -4.33
N LEU A 78 14.13 -4.89 -4.39
CA LEU A 78 13.74 -6.04 -5.21
C LEU A 78 14.05 -5.82 -6.70
N GLU A 79 14.00 -4.58 -7.18
CA GLU A 79 14.39 -4.21 -8.54
C GLU A 79 15.84 -4.61 -8.88
N GLY A 80 16.72 -4.64 -7.88
CA GLY A 80 18.12 -5.07 -7.99
C GLY A 80 18.35 -6.58 -7.87
N LEU A 81 17.33 -7.35 -7.48
CA LEU A 81 17.44 -8.79 -7.18
C LEU A 81 16.56 -9.66 -8.11
N LYS A 82 16.28 -9.20 -9.32
CA LYS A 82 15.36 -9.89 -10.25
C LYS A 82 15.76 -11.34 -10.53
N ALA A 83 17.03 -11.60 -10.74
CA ALA A 83 17.53 -12.95 -11.02
C ALA A 83 17.43 -13.85 -9.78
N GLU A 84 17.83 -13.34 -8.61
CA GLU A 84 17.85 -14.07 -7.35
C GLU A 84 16.43 -14.38 -6.85
N SER A 85 15.48 -13.47 -7.11
CA SER A 85 14.08 -13.62 -6.66
C SER A 85 13.24 -14.51 -7.55
N GLU A 86 13.68 -14.82 -8.78
CA GLU A 86 12.85 -15.52 -9.78
C GLU A 86 12.39 -16.91 -9.32
N ALA A 87 13.26 -17.68 -8.68
CA ALA A 87 12.92 -19.02 -8.19
C ALA A 87 11.86 -18.96 -7.09
N LEU A 88 11.99 -18.03 -6.13
CA LEU A 88 11.02 -17.82 -5.07
C LEU A 88 9.69 -17.30 -5.65
N ALA A 89 9.74 -16.37 -6.60
CA ALA A 89 8.54 -15.85 -7.26
C ALA A 89 7.78 -16.97 -8.00
N ARG A 90 8.47 -17.88 -8.70
CA ARG A 90 7.84 -19.05 -9.31
C ARG A 90 7.19 -19.97 -8.28
N ALA A 91 7.87 -20.25 -7.17
CA ALA A 91 7.32 -21.06 -6.07
C ALA A 91 6.07 -20.40 -5.47
N MET A 92 6.09 -19.09 -5.24
CA MET A 92 4.94 -18.32 -4.73
C MET A 92 3.76 -18.36 -5.71
N ALA A 93 3.99 -18.16 -6.98
CA ALA A 93 2.95 -18.24 -8.00
C ALA A 93 2.33 -19.65 -8.09
N ALA A 94 3.16 -20.69 -8.03
CA ALA A 94 2.70 -22.09 -8.08
C ALA A 94 1.87 -22.49 -6.85
N GLU A 95 2.15 -21.92 -5.68
CA GLU A 95 1.42 -22.19 -4.45
C GLU A 95 0.23 -21.23 -4.22
N GLY A 96 -0.01 -20.26 -5.12
CA GLY A 96 -1.02 -19.21 -4.93
C GLY A 96 -0.75 -18.37 -3.69
N ALA A 97 0.52 -18.13 -3.39
CA ALA A 97 0.98 -17.44 -2.20
C ALA A 97 0.81 -15.91 -2.26
N GLU A 98 0.51 -15.38 -3.45
CA GLU A 98 0.13 -13.97 -3.64
C GLU A 98 -1.36 -13.84 -3.96
N GLN A 99 -2.06 -13.01 -3.20
CA GLN A 99 -3.44 -12.63 -3.47
C GLN A 99 -3.47 -11.21 -4.04
N CYS A 100 -3.48 -10.17 -3.18
CA CYS A 100 -3.33 -8.79 -3.66
C CYS A 100 -1.87 -8.47 -4.06
N GLY A 101 -0.89 -9.24 -3.59
CA GLY A 101 0.54 -9.08 -3.91
C GLY A 101 1.24 -7.91 -3.22
N PHE A 102 0.52 -7.14 -2.39
CA PHE A 102 1.09 -5.92 -1.78
C PHE A 102 2.23 -6.21 -0.80
N CYS A 103 2.15 -7.32 -0.04
CA CYS A 103 3.20 -7.73 0.90
C CYS A 103 4.35 -8.50 0.23
N ALA A 104 4.18 -9.00 -0.99
CA ALA A 104 5.11 -9.92 -1.61
C ALA A 104 6.55 -9.39 -1.75
N PRO A 105 6.82 -8.16 -2.21
CA PRO A 105 8.18 -7.66 -2.35
C PRO A 105 8.96 -7.65 -1.03
N GLY A 106 8.38 -7.13 0.04
CA GLY A 106 9.03 -7.11 1.36
C GLY A 106 9.27 -8.51 1.92
N LEU A 107 8.33 -9.44 1.72
CA LEU A 107 8.50 -10.84 2.10
C LEU A 107 9.64 -11.48 1.31
N ILE A 108 9.72 -11.28 -0.01
CA ILE A 108 10.77 -11.83 -0.86
C ILE A 108 12.15 -11.32 -0.39
N MET A 109 12.28 -10.03 -0.08
CA MET A 109 13.54 -9.46 0.44
C MET A 109 14.01 -10.18 1.71
N ASN A 110 13.09 -10.44 2.66
CA ASN A 110 13.40 -11.14 3.90
C ASN A 110 13.70 -12.63 3.67
N VAL A 111 12.94 -13.31 2.82
CA VAL A 111 13.18 -14.74 2.52
C VAL A 111 14.52 -14.97 1.84
N LEU A 112 14.93 -14.09 0.92
CA LEU A 112 16.24 -14.18 0.28
C LEU A 112 17.39 -13.94 1.28
N ALA A 113 17.21 -13.01 2.23
CA ALA A 113 18.18 -12.82 3.31
C ALA A 113 18.23 -14.04 4.25
N LEU A 114 17.06 -14.57 4.63
CA LEU A 114 16.96 -15.79 5.44
C LEU A 114 17.60 -16.99 4.76
N ALA A 115 17.39 -17.19 3.44
CA ALA A 115 17.99 -18.28 2.69
C ALA A 115 19.54 -18.21 2.68
N ARG A 116 20.11 -17.00 2.71
CA ARG A 116 21.56 -16.82 2.86
C ARG A 116 22.03 -17.16 4.27
N ALA A 117 21.35 -16.63 5.28
CA ALA A 117 21.69 -16.89 6.69
C ALA A 117 21.51 -18.37 7.06
N ALA A 118 20.47 -19.04 6.55
CA ALA A 118 20.23 -20.46 6.84
C ALA A 118 21.26 -21.43 6.20
N LYS A 119 22.05 -20.98 5.24
CA LYS A 119 23.21 -21.76 4.74
C LYS A 119 24.34 -21.82 5.77
N GLU A 120 24.46 -20.81 6.59
CA GLU A 120 25.45 -20.72 7.66
C GLU A 120 24.89 -21.28 8.97
N ASP A 121 23.62 -21.05 9.26
CA ASP A 121 22.90 -21.55 10.44
C ASP A 121 21.56 -22.21 10.07
N PRO A 122 21.56 -23.52 9.80
CA PRO A 122 20.32 -24.26 9.47
C PRO A 122 19.27 -24.28 10.60
N SER A 123 19.63 -23.95 11.84
CA SER A 123 18.69 -23.93 12.96
C SER A 123 17.56 -22.88 12.76
N LEU A 124 17.82 -21.84 11.96
CA LEU A 124 16.84 -20.78 11.65
C LEU A 124 15.58 -21.31 10.92
N VAL A 125 15.66 -22.49 10.31
CA VAL A 125 14.58 -23.12 9.52
C VAL A 125 14.32 -24.57 9.93
N ALA A 126 14.86 -25.00 11.09
CA ALA A 126 14.78 -26.39 11.54
C ALA A 126 13.33 -26.81 11.91
N THR A 127 12.52 -25.89 12.41
CA THR A 127 11.12 -26.14 12.73
C THR A 127 10.20 -25.10 12.05
N ARG A 128 8.92 -25.45 11.97
CA ARG A 128 7.90 -24.55 11.45
C ARG A 128 7.78 -23.28 12.30
N GLU A 129 7.90 -23.43 13.61
CA GLU A 129 7.85 -22.32 14.56
C GLU A 129 9.00 -21.35 14.38
N GLU A 130 10.21 -21.87 14.17
CA GLU A 130 11.41 -21.06 13.92
C GLU A 130 11.30 -20.30 12.61
N LEU A 131 10.92 -20.97 11.52
CA LEU A 131 10.68 -20.30 10.23
C LEU A 131 9.59 -19.23 10.34
N SER A 132 8.48 -19.55 11.02
CA SER A 132 7.39 -18.59 11.24
C SER A 132 7.84 -17.39 12.08
N ARG A 133 8.71 -17.59 13.07
CA ARG A 133 9.28 -16.53 13.88
C ARG A 133 10.19 -15.60 13.06
N GLN A 134 11.02 -16.15 12.17
CA GLN A 134 11.86 -15.35 11.27
C GLN A 134 11.03 -14.45 10.33
N LEU A 135 9.84 -14.89 9.97
CA LEU A 135 8.95 -14.19 9.06
C LEU A 135 7.83 -13.41 9.76
N ALA A 136 7.77 -13.42 11.10
CA ALA A 136 6.70 -12.80 11.88
C ALA A 136 6.54 -11.28 11.62
N GLY A 137 7.62 -10.60 11.21
CA GLY A 137 7.60 -9.19 10.83
C GLY A 137 7.02 -8.90 9.45
N ASN A 138 6.64 -9.91 8.65
CA ASN A 138 6.06 -9.73 7.33
C ASN A 138 4.54 -9.94 7.39
N LEU A 139 3.78 -8.85 7.53
CA LEU A 139 2.33 -8.93 7.68
C LEU A 139 1.62 -9.02 6.33
N CYS A 140 0.61 -9.90 6.27
CA CYS A 140 -0.27 -10.07 5.12
C CYS A 140 -1.72 -9.85 5.52
N ARG A 141 -2.38 -8.82 4.94
CA ARG A 141 -3.80 -8.55 5.21
C ARG A 141 -4.74 -9.58 4.58
N CYS A 142 -4.31 -10.24 3.52
CA CYS A 142 -5.05 -11.32 2.87
C CYS A 142 -4.93 -12.66 3.60
N SER A 143 -4.10 -12.75 4.63
CA SER A 143 -3.87 -13.94 5.47
C SER A 143 -3.39 -15.17 4.70
N GLY A 144 -2.62 -14.99 3.63
CA GLY A 144 -2.09 -16.07 2.79
C GLY A 144 -0.88 -16.80 3.38
N TYR A 145 -0.69 -16.78 4.69
CA TYR A 145 0.53 -17.26 5.36
C TYR A 145 0.84 -18.74 5.08
N GLU A 146 -0.18 -19.60 5.03
CA GLU A 146 0.03 -21.02 4.78
C GLU A 146 0.56 -21.30 3.37
N SER A 147 0.01 -20.62 2.36
CA SER A 147 0.51 -20.70 0.98
C SER A 147 1.90 -20.10 0.84
N GLN A 148 2.16 -18.99 1.54
CA GLN A 148 3.48 -18.37 1.59
C GLN A 148 4.50 -19.32 2.20
N LEU A 149 4.17 -19.97 3.32
CA LEU A 149 5.06 -20.92 3.99
C LEU A 149 5.38 -22.12 3.09
N ARG A 150 4.39 -22.71 2.40
CA ARG A 150 4.64 -23.78 1.41
C ARG A 150 5.58 -23.35 0.30
N ALA A 151 5.36 -22.17 -0.26
CA ALA A 151 6.22 -21.63 -1.32
C ALA A 151 7.66 -21.42 -0.83
N ILE A 152 7.82 -20.90 0.40
CA ILE A 152 9.12 -20.63 1.02
C ILE A 152 9.86 -21.94 1.32
N VAL A 153 9.20 -22.94 1.90
CA VAL A 153 9.81 -24.26 2.17
C VAL A 153 10.28 -24.92 0.88
N ARG A 154 9.43 -24.88 -0.15
CA ARG A 154 9.81 -25.37 -1.48
C ARG A 154 11.03 -24.64 -2.03
N PHE A 155 11.03 -23.33 -2.01
CA PHE A 155 12.15 -22.51 -2.49
C PHE A 155 13.45 -22.78 -1.72
N LEU A 156 13.39 -22.87 -0.37
CA LEU A 156 14.54 -23.14 0.47
C LEU A 156 15.16 -24.50 0.12
N ASN A 157 14.36 -25.56 0.02
CA ASN A 157 14.81 -26.89 -0.37
C ASN A 157 15.42 -26.91 -1.78
N GLU A 158 14.78 -26.28 -2.75
CA GLU A 158 15.30 -26.13 -4.12
C GLU A 158 16.60 -25.31 -4.17
N SER A 159 16.83 -24.43 -3.21
CA SER A 159 18.04 -23.60 -3.07
C SER A 159 19.15 -24.26 -2.27
N GLY A 160 18.98 -25.52 -1.88
CA GLY A 160 19.95 -26.30 -1.11
C GLY A 160 19.96 -26.00 0.39
N VAL A 161 18.96 -25.32 0.91
CA VAL A 161 18.71 -25.12 2.35
C VAL A 161 17.66 -26.14 2.79
N GLN A 162 18.09 -27.15 3.54
CA GLN A 162 17.18 -28.19 4.04
C GLN A 162 16.33 -27.64 5.19
N VAL A 163 15.02 -27.68 5.01
CA VAL A 163 14.03 -27.34 6.05
C VAL A 163 13.74 -28.60 6.87
N GLY A 164 13.74 -28.50 8.20
CA GLY A 164 13.63 -29.62 9.10
C GLY A 164 12.21 -30.20 9.28
N PHE A 165 11.24 -29.74 8.50
CA PHE A 165 9.84 -30.19 8.55
C PHE A 165 9.24 -30.25 7.15
N GLU A 166 8.17 -31.01 7.00
CA GLU A 166 7.42 -31.10 5.74
C GLU A 166 6.13 -30.31 5.82
N MET A 167 5.76 -29.71 4.70
CA MET A 167 4.43 -29.08 4.56
C MET A 167 3.41 -30.13 4.08
N PRO A 168 2.22 -30.19 4.70
CA PRO A 168 1.20 -31.12 4.24
C PRO A 168 0.80 -30.81 2.80
N GLU A 169 0.71 -31.86 2.00
CA GLU A 169 0.12 -31.75 0.66
C GLU A 169 -1.34 -31.33 0.75
N LEU A 170 -1.74 -30.43 -0.14
CA LEU A 170 -3.16 -30.10 -0.26
C LEU A 170 -3.88 -31.28 -0.91
N PRO A 171 -5.03 -31.74 -0.35
CA PRO A 171 -5.80 -32.79 -0.96
C PRO A 171 -6.22 -32.37 -2.38
N VAL A 172 -5.86 -33.20 -3.35
CA VAL A 172 -6.40 -33.08 -4.70
C VAL A 172 -7.78 -33.73 -4.66
N ASN A 173 -8.83 -32.92 -4.59
CA ASN A 173 -10.18 -33.46 -4.64
C ASN A 173 -10.46 -33.97 -6.06
N ASP A 174 -11.06 -35.15 -6.18
CA ASP A 174 -11.64 -35.63 -7.43
C ASP A 174 -12.73 -34.65 -7.87
N THR A 175 -12.55 -34.07 -9.05
CA THR A 175 -13.43 -33.04 -9.61
C THR A 175 -14.38 -33.59 -10.66
N SER A 176 -14.54 -34.91 -10.73
CA SER A 176 -15.57 -35.49 -11.54
C SER A 176 -16.94 -35.33 -10.85
N CYS A 177 -17.83 -34.58 -11.48
CA CYS A 177 -19.22 -34.49 -11.11
C CYS A 177 -20.02 -34.89 -12.35
N ASP A 178 -20.96 -35.83 -12.19
CA ASP A 178 -21.82 -36.33 -13.27
C ASP A 178 -21.08 -36.83 -14.54
N GLY A 179 -19.90 -37.42 -14.35
CA GLY A 179 -19.07 -37.93 -15.43
C GLY A 179 -18.31 -36.87 -16.23
N VAL A 180 -18.33 -35.60 -15.80
CA VAL A 180 -17.57 -34.49 -16.39
C VAL A 180 -16.35 -34.23 -15.55
N SER A 181 -15.16 -34.34 -16.14
CA SER A 181 -13.90 -33.95 -15.49
C SER A 181 -13.61 -32.46 -15.73
N TYR A 182 -13.58 -31.69 -14.66
CA TYR A 182 -13.27 -30.26 -14.70
C TYR A 182 -11.76 -30.04 -14.53
N LYS A 183 -11.03 -29.90 -15.63
CA LYS A 183 -9.57 -29.76 -15.63
C LYS A 183 -9.04 -28.49 -14.92
N GLN A 184 -9.89 -27.52 -14.61
CA GLN A 184 -9.48 -26.24 -14.01
C GLN A 184 -9.96 -26.05 -12.58
N ILE A 185 -10.94 -26.82 -12.13
CA ILE A 185 -11.38 -26.83 -10.73
C ILE A 185 -10.42 -27.75 -9.97
N THR A 186 -9.89 -27.28 -8.83
CA THR A 186 -8.90 -27.96 -7.98
C THR A 186 -7.46 -28.03 -8.51
N HIS A 187 -7.18 -27.61 -9.73
CA HIS A 187 -5.80 -27.45 -10.18
C HIS A 187 -5.28 -26.05 -9.85
N LYS A 188 -4.06 -25.99 -9.27
CA LYS A 188 -3.38 -24.73 -9.00
C LYS A 188 -3.08 -24.02 -10.33
N GLN A 189 -3.72 -22.88 -10.55
CA GLN A 189 -3.48 -22.03 -11.69
C GLN A 189 -2.84 -20.71 -11.23
N PRO A 190 -1.66 -20.34 -11.75
CA PRO A 190 -1.06 -19.05 -11.45
C PRO A 190 -1.98 -17.92 -11.92
N LYS A 191 -2.09 -16.86 -11.14
CA LYS A 191 -2.81 -15.65 -11.55
C LYS A 191 -2.10 -15.02 -12.75
N LYS A 192 -2.86 -14.39 -13.64
CA LYS A 192 -2.30 -13.72 -14.84
C LYS A 192 -1.33 -12.59 -14.50
N ASP A 193 -1.57 -11.89 -13.40
CA ASP A 193 -0.77 -10.77 -12.90
C ASP A 193 0.29 -11.18 -11.86
N SER A 194 0.37 -12.46 -11.52
CA SER A 194 1.27 -13.00 -10.48
C SER A 194 2.70 -12.51 -10.64
N LYS A 195 3.24 -12.61 -11.86
CA LYS A 195 4.60 -12.18 -12.15
C LYS A 195 4.83 -10.70 -11.85
N ALA A 196 3.92 -9.83 -12.27
CA ALA A 196 4.04 -8.39 -12.03
C ALA A 196 3.98 -8.05 -10.53
N LEU A 197 3.09 -8.72 -9.79
CA LEU A 197 2.95 -8.56 -8.35
C LEU A 197 4.21 -8.99 -7.59
N LEU A 198 4.77 -10.14 -7.96
CA LEU A 198 5.95 -10.73 -7.30
C LEU A 198 7.26 -10.02 -7.67
N GLU A 199 7.34 -9.44 -8.85
CA GLU A 199 8.47 -8.59 -9.26
C GLU A 199 8.39 -7.16 -8.68
N GLY A 200 7.34 -6.83 -7.93
CA GLY A 200 7.15 -5.50 -7.34
C GLY A 200 6.87 -4.40 -8.35
N ARG A 201 6.38 -4.74 -9.56
CA ARG A 201 6.07 -3.74 -10.60
C ARG A 201 4.99 -2.75 -10.13
N PRO A 202 4.96 -1.54 -10.70
CA PRO A 202 3.88 -0.59 -10.47
C PRO A 202 2.58 -1.12 -11.09
N VAL A 203 1.65 -1.59 -10.26
CA VAL A 203 0.38 -2.20 -10.68
C VAL A 203 -0.83 -1.64 -9.94
N TYR A 204 -0.61 -0.94 -8.84
CA TYR A 204 -1.67 -0.34 -8.05
C TYR A 204 -1.97 1.07 -8.52
N THR A 205 -3.18 1.53 -8.28
CA THR A 205 -3.62 2.88 -8.67
C THR A 205 -2.65 3.97 -8.20
N GLY A 206 -2.13 3.86 -6.96
CA GLY A 206 -1.15 4.80 -6.43
C GLY A 206 0.21 4.76 -7.11
N ASP A 207 0.56 3.67 -7.82
CA ASP A 207 1.80 3.57 -8.60
C ASP A 207 1.65 4.19 -10.01
N LEU A 208 0.41 4.42 -10.46
CA LEU A 208 0.07 4.85 -11.82
C LEU A 208 -0.38 6.31 -11.88
N VAL A 209 -0.12 7.10 -10.84
CA VAL A 209 -0.49 8.52 -10.80
C VAL A 209 0.29 9.29 -11.86
N PRO A 210 -0.38 9.98 -12.80
CA PRO A 210 0.29 10.79 -13.82
C PRO A 210 1.05 11.95 -13.18
N ALA A 211 2.16 12.35 -13.80
CA ALA A 211 2.86 13.56 -13.39
C ALA A 211 1.94 14.78 -13.50
N GLY A 212 1.90 15.61 -12.47
CA GLY A 212 1.05 16.80 -12.41
C GLY A 212 -0.42 16.51 -12.08
N ALA A 213 -0.76 15.28 -11.68
CA ALA A 213 -2.10 14.99 -11.16
C ALA A 213 -2.39 15.85 -9.93
N LEU A 214 -3.60 16.39 -9.87
CA LEU A 214 -4.06 17.11 -8.70
C LEU A 214 -4.48 16.13 -7.61
N ILE A 215 -4.20 16.51 -6.37
CA ILE A 215 -4.70 15.80 -5.21
C ILE A 215 -6.04 16.40 -4.82
N VAL A 216 -7.01 15.52 -4.55
CA VAL A 216 -8.34 15.92 -4.09
C VAL A 216 -8.49 15.58 -2.62
N LYS A 217 -8.85 16.59 -1.82
CA LYS A 217 -9.23 16.40 -0.41
C LYS A 217 -10.66 16.83 -0.15
N LEU A 218 -11.27 16.18 0.84
CA LEU A 218 -12.65 16.42 1.24
C LEU A 218 -12.67 17.21 2.55
N LYS A 219 -13.40 18.34 2.58
CA LYS A 219 -13.78 18.98 3.83
C LYS A 219 -14.97 18.23 4.39
N ARG A 220 -14.88 17.86 5.67
CA ARG A 220 -15.91 17.09 6.38
C ARG A 220 -16.55 17.90 7.47
N SER A 221 -17.83 17.64 7.73
CA SER A 221 -18.60 18.30 8.78
C SER A 221 -18.19 17.80 10.17
N PRO A 222 -18.02 18.68 11.15
CA PRO A 222 -17.84 18.30 12.56
C PRO A 222 -19.17 17.94 13.26
N TYR A 223 -20.31 18.21 12.62
CA TYR A 223 -21.63 18.04 13.22
C TYR A 223 -22.31 16.77 12.74
N ALA A 224 -23.09 16.17 13.62
CA ALA A 224 -23.85 14.95 13.30
C ALA A 224 -25.09 15.23 12.45
N ARG A 225 -25.74 16.38 12.66
CA ARG A 225 -26.89 16.85 11.88
C ARG A 225 -26.90 18.38 11.88
N ALA A 226 -26.83 18.95 10.68
CA ALA A 226 -26.83 20.40 10.52
C ALA A 226 -27.23 20.82 9.10
N LYS A 227 -27.78 22.00 8.95
CA LYS A 227 -27.98 22.66 7.69
C LYS A 227 -26.87 23.67 7.44
N ILE A 228 -26.18 23.57 6.34
CA ILE A 228 -25.17 24.54 5.91
C ILE A 228 -25.89 25.74 5.32
N ARG A 229 -25.65 26.94 5.87
CA ARG A 229 -26.21 28.19 5.35
C ARG A 229 -25.36 28.75 4.22
N SER A 230 -24.04 28.76 4.42
CA SER A 230 -23.06 29.22 3.42
C SER A 230 -21.71 28.59 3.62
N ILE A 231 -20.89 28.54 2.56
CA ILE A 231 -19.49 28.15 2.61
C ILE A 231 -18.68 29.24 1.93
N ASP A 232 -17.83 29.94 2.67
CA ASP A 232 -16.89 30.88 2.09
C ASP A 232 -15.62 30.15 1.62
N THR A 233 -15.45 30.09 0.30
CA THR A 233 -14.31 29.45 -0.36
C THR A 233 -13.21 30.46 -0.74
N SER A 234 -13.43 31.76 -0.53
CA SER A 234 -12.58 32.85 -1.02
C SER A 234 -11.13 32.78 -0.52
N ARG A 235 -10.94 32.34 0.73
CA ARG A 235 -9.62 32.19 1.35
C ARG A 235 -8.87 30.99 0.78
N ALA A 236 -9.57 29.86 0.56
CA ALA A 236 -8.99 28.65 0.01
C ALA A 236 -8.53 28.86 -1.45
N LEU A 237 -9.34 29.56 -2.25
CA LEU A 237 -9.02 29.87 -3.65
C LEU A 237 -7.81 30.82 -3.80
N LYS A 238 -7.43 31.57 -2.76
CA LYS A 238 -6.26 32.45 -2.77
C LYS A 238 -4.96 31.71 -2.46
N VAL A 239 -5.01 30.45 -2.00
CA VAL A 239 -3.79 29.67 -1.72
C VAL A 239 -3.14 29.27 -3.05
N PRO A 240 -1.86 29.64 -3.29
CA PRO A 240 -1.16 29.25 -4.51
C PRO A 240 -1.14 27.74 -4.69
N GLY A 241 -1.49 27.26 -5.90
CA GLY A 241 -1.56 25.84 -6.21
C GLY A 241 -2.93 25.20 -5.98
N VAL A 242 -3.91 25.91 -5.41
CA VAL A 242 -5.31 25.48 -5.39
C VAL A 242 -5.92 25.73 -6.77
N VAL A 243 -6.44 24.68 -7.39
CA VAL A 243 -7.02 24.73 -8.74
C VAL A 243 -8.52 24.91 -8.68
N GLY A 244 -9.18 24.34 -7.66
CA GLY A 244 -10.63 24.48 -7.49
C GLY A 244 -11.12 24.09 -6.11
N VAL A 245 -12.20 24.72 -5.70
CA VAL A 245 -12.96 24.39 -4.49
C VAL A 245 -14.42 24.28 -4.89
N TYR A 246 -15.04 23.14 -4.60
CA TYR A 246 -16.39 22.82 -5.01
C TYR A 246 -17.25 22.56 -3.78
N THR A 247 -18.46 23.14 -3.77
CA THR A 247 -19.44 23.05 -2.70
C THR A 247 -20.74 22.41 -3.22
N TYR A 248 -21.76 22.33 -2.38
CA TYR A 248 -23.07 21.85 -2.80
C TYR A 248 -23.70 22.74 -3.92
N GLU A 249 -23.23 23.94 -4.12
CA GLU A 249 -23.70 24.85 -5.18
C GLU A 249 -23.14 24.49 -6.55
N ASP A 250 -21.94 23.95 -6.58
CA ASP A 250 -21.16 23.72 -7.79
C ASP A 250 -21.41 22.34 -8.42
N VAL A 251 -22.00 21.41 -7.69
CA VAL A 251 -22.16 20.01 -8.13
C VAL A 251 -23.54 19.75 -8.77
N PRO A 252 -23.63 18.74 -9.67
CA PRO A 252 -24.91 18.36 -10.26
C PRO A 252 -25.95 17.95 -9.22
N LYS A 253 -27.18 18.40 -9.39
CA LYS A 253 -28.31 18.12 -8.49
C LYS A 253 -29.04 16.80 -8.80
N ARG A 254 -28.34 15.86 -9.47
CA ARG A 254 -28.89 14.54 -9.79
C ARG A 254 -28.67 13.59 -8.62
N ARG A 255 -29.76 13.07 -8.07
CA ARG A 255 -29.72 12.10 -6.98
C ARG A 255 -29.23 10.74 -7.45
N PHE A 256 -28.52 10.05 -6.59
CA PHE A 256 -28.02 8.69 -6.79
C PHE A 256 -28.15 7.88 -5.50
N THR A 257 -27.91 6.58 -5.58
CA THR A 257 -27.87 5.68 -4.43
C THR A 257 -26.42 5.28 -4.14
N ILE A 258 -26.04 5.22 -2.87
CA ILE A 258 -24.74 4.67 -2.41
C ILE A 258 -24.85 3.20 -1.98
N ALA A 259 -26.02 2.74 -1.65
CA ALA A 259 -26.23 1.35 -1.30
C ALA A 259 -26.28 0.50 -2.56
N GLY A 260 -25.26 -0.32 -2.82
CA GLY A 260 -25.21 -1.20 -3.98
C GLY A 260 -26.13 -2.43 -3.89
N GLN A 261 -27.17 -2.37 -3.06
CA GLN A 261 -28.11 -3.47 -2.91
C GLN A 261 -29.18 -3.41 -3.99
N SER A 262 -29.36 -4.52 -4.66
CA SER A 262 -30.42 -4.75 -5.62
C SER A 262 -31.58 -5.54 -4.97
N TYR A 263 -32.52 -5.99 -5.80
CA TYR A 263 -33.66 -6.83 -5.37
C TYR A 263 -33.31 -7.79 -4.20
N PRO A 264 -34.17 -7.96 -3.18
CA PRO A 264 -35.53 -7.42 -3.09
C PRO A 264 -35.64 -6.02 -2.43
N GLN A 265 -34.56 -5.45 -1.94
CA GLN A 265 -34.58 -4.15 -1.26
C GLN A 265 -34.00 -3.06 -2.18
N PRO A 266 -34.84 -2.24 -2.82
CA PRO A 266 -34.38 -1.15 -3.65
C PRO A 266 -33.62 -0.11 -2.81
N SER A 267 -32.44 0.27 -3.27
CA SER A 267 -31.70 1.36 -2.64
C SER A 267 -32.33 2.70 -2.95
N PRO A 268 -32.54 3.58 -1.95
CA PRO A 268 -33.12 4.87 -2.18
C PRO A 268 -32.19 5.78 -3.00
N TYR A 269 -32.77 6.57 -3.92
CA TYR A 269 -32.08 7.64 -4.63
C TYR A 269 -32.14 8.92 -3.79
N ASP A 270 -31.45 8.95 -2.68
CA ASP A 270 -31.54 9.98 -1.65
C ASP A 270 -30.26 10.82 -1.49
N ARG A 271 -29.22 10.56 -2.28
CA ARG A 271 -27.92 11.25 -2.18
C ARG A 271 -27.64 12.18 -3.36
N LEU A 272 -27.02 13.30 -3.06
CA LEU A 272 -26.30 14.15 -3.99
C LEU A 272 -24.78 14.01 -3.74
N ILE A 273 -23.96 14.45 -4.68
CA ILE A 273 -22.49 14.46 -4.51
C ILE A 273 -22.09 15.28 -3.28
N LEU A 274 -22.67 16.49 -3.15
CA LEU A 274 -22.60 17.35 -1.97
C LEU A 274 -23.99 17.93 -1.71
N GLU A 275 -24.36 18.04 -0.45
CA GLU A 275 -25.63 18.63 -0.02
C GLU A 275 -25.41 19.72 1.03
N ASN A 276 -26.41 20.62 1.16
CA ASN A 276 -26.40 21.60 2.25
C ASN A 276 -26.99 21.04 3.56
N LEU A 277 -27.46 19.78 3.57
CA LEU A 277 -27.95 19.08 4.75
C LEU A 277 -26.93 18.02 5.14
N VAL A 278 -26.32 18.17 6.31
CA VAL A 278 -25.45 17.18 6.96
C VAL A 278 -26.34 16.21 7.75
N ARG A 279 -26.15 14.91 7.53
CA ARG A 279 -26.93 13.82 8.15
C ARG A 279 -26.14 13.01 9.17
N TYR A 280 -24.80 13.06 9.10
CA TYR A 280 -23.90 12.35 10.01
C TYR A 280 -22.57 13.10 10.17
N GLN A 281 -21.89 12.85 11.27
CA GLN A 281 -20.55 13.42 11.51
C GLN A 281 -19.58 12.92 10.44
N ASN A 282 -18.72 13.80 9.95
CA ASN A 282 -17.77 13.56 8.87
C ASN A 282 -18.40 13.39 7.46
N GLU A 283 -19.66 13.77 7.26
CA GLU A 283 -20.24 13.89 5.90
C GLU A 283 -19.46 14.95 5.09
N GLU A 284 -19.26 14.69 3.80
CA GLU A 284 -18.51 15.54 2.89
C GLU A 284 -19.29 16.83 2.59
N VAL A 285 -18.66 17.99 2.79
CA VAL A 285 -19.30 19.30 2.61
C VAL A 285 -18.65 20.17 1.52
N ALA A 286 -17.36 19.93 1.23
CA ALA A 286 -16.67 20.56 0.13
C ALA A 286 -15.53 19.68 -0.40
N ILE A 287 -15.16 19.90 -1.66
CA ILE A 287 -14.08 19.21 -2.37
C ILE A 287 -13.05 20.25 -2.74
N VAL A 288 -11.76 19.97 -2.47
CA VAL A 288 -10.64 20.81 -2.89
C VAL A 288 -9.72 20.03 -3.81
N ALA A 289 -9.41 20.61 -4.96
CA ALA A 289 -8.40 20.10 -5.89
C ALA A 289 -7.20 21.04 -5.90
N ALA A 290 -6.02 20.52 -5.59
CA ALA A 290 -4.81 21.32 -5.47
C ALA A 290 -3.56 20.49 -5.79
N VAL A 291 -2.44 21.16 -6.03
CA VAL A 291 -1.11 20.54 -6.03
C VAL A 291 -0.72 20.16 -4.60
N GLU A 292 0.22 19.24 -4.42
CA GLU A 292 0.55 18.66 -3.12
C GLU A 292 0.97 19.72 -2.08
N GLU A 293 1.83 20.66 -2.47
CA GLU A 293 2.33 21.73 -1.60
C GLU A 293 1.22 22.66 -1.10
N ALA A 294 0.20 22.88 -1.93
CA ALA A 294 -0.94 23.73 -1.57
C ALA A 294 -1.84 23.07 -0.50
N LEU A 295 -1.90 21.75 -0.46
CA LEU A 295 -2.69 21.04 0.55
C LEU A 295 -2.15 21.21 1.97
N ALA A 296 -0.82 21.20 2.13
CA ALA A 296 -0.17 21.46 3.41
C ALA A 296 -0.48 22.88 3.93
N ALA A 297 -0.48 23.88 3.04
CA ALA A 297 -0.86 25.25 3.37
C ALA A 297 -2.35 25.37 3.77
N LEU A 298 -3.24 24.64 3.09
CA LEU A 298 -4.66 24.60 3.41
C LEU A 298 -4.93 23.99 4.79
N GLU A 299 -4.21 22.95 5.18
CA GLU A 299 -4.37 22.32 6.49
C GLU A 299 -3.94 23.24 7.63
N GLN A 300 -2.87 24.03 7.45
CA GLN A 300 -2.35 24.95 8.46
C GLN A 300 -3.23 26.20 8.66
N THR A 301 -3.87 26.70 7.60
CA THR A 301 -4.55 27.99 7.62
C THR A 301 -6.03 27.93 8.02
N ARG A 302 -6.62 26.74 8.20
CA ARG A 302 -8.07 26.55 8.40
C ARG A 302 -8.90 27.41 7.42
N PRO A 303 -8.72 27.27 6.09
CA PRO A 303 -9.17 28.24 5.10
C PRO A 303 -10.67 28.20 4.83
N PHE A 304 -11.40 27.28 5.46
CA PHE A 304 -12.85 27.17 5.28
C PHE A 304 -13.58 27.82 6.43
N GLY A 305 -14.13 28.99 6.19
CA GLY A 305 -15.12 29.61 7.05
C GLY A 305 -16.48 28.91 6.93
N ILE A 306 -16.59 27.66 7.42
CA ILE A 306 -17.90 27.08 7.67
C ILE A 306 -18.25 27.43 9.11
N GLU A 307 -18.67 28.65 9.33
CA GLU A 307 -18.98 29.16 10.65
C GLU A 307 -20.49 29.11 10.95
N ASP A 308 -21.33 28.94 9.92
CA ASP A 308 -22.78 28.98 10.04
C ASP A 308 -23.44 27.62 9.73
N TYR A 309 -23.37 26.74 10.73
CA TYR A 309 -24.26 25.58 10.77
C TYR A 309 -25.47 25.92 11.63
N GLU A 310 -26.66 25.83 11.05
CA GLU A 310 -27.87 25.73 11.84
C GLU A 310 -28.06 24.28 12.25
N LEU A 311 -27.98 23.99 13.55
CA LEU A 311 -28.28 22.66 14.08
C LEU A 311 -29.75 22.37 13.73
N ALA A 312 -29.98 21.42 12.84
CA ALA A 312 -31.33 20.96 12.54
C ALA A 312 -31.83 20.21 13.79
N ALA A 313 -32.87 20.73 14.41
CA ALA A 313 -33.57 20.04 15.49
C ALA A 313 -33.98 18.65 14.98
N CYS A 314 -33.81 17.62 15.81
CA CYS A 314 -34.40 16.31 15.57
C CYS A 314 -35.92 16.53 15.62
N GLU A 315 -36.59 16.61 14.47
CA GLU A 315 -38.02 16.35 14.41
C GLU A 315 -38.17 14.87 14.73
N GLY A 316 -38.88 14.58 15.84
CA GLY A 316 -39.14 13.27 16.40
C GLY A 316 -39.96 12.34 15.52
#